data_806727acae73ee51b28a21497622933c
#
_entry.id   806727acae73ee51b28a21497622933c
#
_cell.length_a   1.000
_cell.length_b   1.000
_cell.length_c   1.000
_cell.angle_alpha   90.00
_cell.angle_beta   90.00
_cell.angle_gamma   90.00
#
_symmetry.space_group_name_H-M   'P 1'
#
loop_
_entity.id
_entity.type
_entity.pdbx_description
1 polymer ?
#
loop_
_entity_poly.entity_id
_entity_poly.type
_entity_poly.pdbx_seq_one_letter_code
_entity_poly.pdbx_strand_id
1 'polypeptide(L)'
;MWGRGVAGILGTMKPFGLALPLLFAIGLGGCDATRLANLRPGSTMATEVRALFGAPAAEWPNPDGSVIWEYPRGPEGTRTWMLTLDPRSVLQSIGQALTEENLARIQHGWRPEQVRRLLGKPSGTVRFPQKAEEVWEWRIAPLEPINSAWFHVHFGPDGRVTGTSRREEAPVGGPDQN
;
A
#
# COMPACT_ATOMS: atom_id res chain seq x y z
N MET A 1 68.34 42.29 -40.34
CA MET A 1 67.31 43.29 -40.61
C MET A 1 65.93 42.66 -40.41
N TRP A 2 65.26 43.10 -39.41
CA TRP A 2 63.80 43.05 -39.17
C TRP A 2 63.10 41.73 -39.44
N GLY A 3 62.53 41.01 -38.51
CA GLY A 3 61.65 41.47 -37.40
C GLY A 3 60.21 41.06 -37.68
N ARG A 4 59.57 40.50 -36.74
CA ARG A 4 58.11 40.52 -36.43
C ARG A 4 57.50 39.15 -36.20
N GLY A 5 57.24 39.00 -34.94
CA GLY A 5 56.49 37.98 -34.31
C GLY A 5 55.00 37.94 -34.72
N VAL A 6 54.43 36.80 -34.59
CA VAL A 6 53.00 36.57 -34.68
C VAL A 6 52.55 36.01 -33.33
N ALA A 7 51.70 36.81 -32.67
CA ALA A 7 51.11 36.50 -31.39
C ALA A 7 50.07 35.36 -31.49
N GLY A 8 50.22 34.38 -30.63
CA GLY A 8 49.26 33.28 -30.46
C GLY A 8 47.99 33.82 -29.78
N ILE A 9 46.87 33.51 -30.36
CA ILE A 9 45.55 33.68 -29.74
C ILE A 9 45.22 32.42 -28.98
N LEU A 10 45.43 32.46 -27.64
CA LEU A 10 44.87 31.43 -26.76
C LEU A 10 43.38 31.72 -26.59
N GLY A 11 42.56 30.90 -27.23
CA GLY A 11 41.14 30.84 -26.99
C GLY A 11 40.87 30.15 -25.64
N THR A 12 40.40 30.89 -24.67
CA THR A 12 39.91 30.35 -23.40
C THR A 12 38.60 29.61 -23.60
N MET A 13 38.64 28.27 -23.58
CA MET A 13 37.44 27.44 -23.51
C MET A 13 36.86 27.56 -22.09
N LYS A 14 35.69 28.18 -21.96
CA LYS A 14 34.86 28.17 -20.76
C LYS A 14 34.30 26.75 -20.55
N PRO A 15 34.44 26.16 -19.39
CA PRO A 15 33.73 24.90 -19.10
C PRO A 15 32.23 25.20 -18.98
N PHE A 16 31.45 24.67 -19.91
CA PHE A 16 29.98 24.55 -19.76
C PHE A 16 29.70 23.61 -18.59
N GLY A 17 29.40 24.19 -17.45
CA GLY A 17 28.91 23.46 -16.29
C GLY A 17 27.56 22.83 -16.62
N LEU A 18 27.55 21.52 -16.82
CA LEU A 18 26.34 20.71 -16.90
C LEU A 18 25.71 20.69 -15.50
N ALA A 19 24.79 21.62 -15.24
CA ALA A 19 23.94 21.59 -14.06
C ALA A 19 22.97 20.42 -14.22
N LEU A 20 23.35 19.28 -13.65
CA LEU A 20 22.47 18.11 -13.49
C LEU A 20 21.33 18.52 -12.52
N PRO A 21 20.07 18.54 -12.95
CA PRO A 21 18.98 18.78 -12.01
C PRO A 21 18.92 17.60 -11.05
N LEU A 22 19.28 17.85 -9.80
CA LEU A 22 19.07 16.96 -8.68
C LEU A 22 17.55 16.82 -8.51
N LEU A 23 16.96 15.80 -9.14
CA LEU A 23 15.58 15.40 -8.90
C LEU A 23 15.51 14.95 -7.43
N PHE A 24 15.08 15.89 -6.58
CA PHE A 24 14.74 15.62 -5.20
C PHE A 24 13.52 14.70 -5.20
N ALA A 25 13.75 13.39 -5.15
CA ALA A 25 12.73 12.41 -4.87
C ALA A 25 12.25 12.66 -3.43
N ILE A 26 11.26 13.56 -3.28
CA ILE A 26 10.57 13.79 -2.02
C ILE A 26 9.93 12.48 -1.64
N GLY A 27 10.44 11.86 -0.58
CA GLY A 27 9.99 10.61 -0.04
C GLY A 27 8.49 10.65 0.27
N LEU A 28 7.73 9.79 -0.40
CA LEU A 28 6.28 9.62 -0.28
C LEU A 28 5.85 8.86 0.99
N GLY A 29 6.63 8.93 2.06
CA GLY A 29 6.45 8.12 3.28
C GLY A 29 5.66 8.75 4.44
N GLY A 30 5.02 9.90 4.31
CA GLY A 30 4.51 10.58 5.49
C GLY A 30 3.09 11.14 5.50
N CYS A 31 2.20 10.81 4.56
CA CYS A 31 1.05 11.68 4.31
C CYS A 31 -0.32 11.01 4.19
N ASP A 32 -0.54 9.79 4.68
CA ASP A 32 -1.89 9.20 4.59
C ASP A 32 -2.90 9.96 5.46
N ALA A 33 -2.52 10.32 6.67
CA ALA A 33 -3.39 11.08 7.55
C ALA A 33 -3.77 12.43 6.93
N THR A 34 -2.80 13.12 6.32
CA THR A 34 -3.04 14.40 5.63
C THR A 34 -3.89 14.21 4.38
N ARG A 35 -3.64 13.18 3.58
CA ARG A 35 -4.45 12.88 2.39
C ARG A 35 -5.88 12.54 2.75
N LEU A 36 -6.07 11.68 3.77
CA LEU A 36 -7.40 11.31 4.27
C LEU A 36 -8.14 12.51 4.85
N ALA A 37 -7.45 13.41 5.56
CA ALA A 37 -8.06 14.62 6.11
C ALA A 37 -8.59 15.58 5.03
N ASN A 38 -8.10 15.48 3.80
CA ASN A 38 -8.59 16.25 2.65
C ASN A 38 -9.82 15.62 1.99
N LEU A 39 -10.16 14.36 2.31
CA LEU A 39 -11.35 13.69 1.78
C LEU A 39 -12.57 14.01 2.64
N ARG A 40 -13.67 14.37 2.00
CA ARG A 40 -14.93 14.70 2.66
C ARG A 40 -16.05 13.84 2.07
N PRO A 41 -16.53 12.81 2.81
CA PRO A 41 -17.73 12.07 2.40
C PRO A 41 -18.90 13.02 2.08
N GLY A 42 -19.63 12.70 1.04
CA GLY A 42 -20.75 13.51 0.54
C GLY A 42 -20.36 14.63 -0.42
N SER A 43 -19.05 14.96 -0.58
CA SER A 43 -18.63 16.05 -1.47
C SER A 43 -17.42 15.77 -2.34
N THR A 44 -16.43 14.98 -1.86
CA THR A 44 -15.23 14.66 -2.65
C THR A 44 -15.57 13.76 -3.84
N MET A 45 -15.12 14.15 -5.02
CA MET A 45 -15.31 13.39 -6.25
C MET A 45 -14.24 12.31 -6.44
N ALA A 46 -14.58 11.26 -7.19
CA ALA A 46 -13.65 10.19 -7.56
C ALA A 46 -12.35 10.71 -8.20
N THR A 47 -12.43 11.77 -9.00
CA THR A 47 -11.26 12.42 -9.62
C THR A 47 -10.30 13.01 -8.60
N GLU A 48 -10.81 13.58 -7.53
CA GLU A 48 -10.02 14.15 -6.43
C GLU A 48 -9.37 13.01 -5.61
N VAL A 49 -10.12 11.92 -5.36
CA VAL A 49 -9.56 10.71 -4.73
C VAL A 49 -8.39 10.18 -5.54
N ARG A 50 -8.55 10.04 -6.87
CA ARG A 50 -7.46 9.57 -7.75
C ARG A 50 -6.28 10.54 -7.80
N ALA A 51 -6.51 11.84 -7.73
CA ALA A 51 -5.45 12.84 -7.69
C ALA A 51 -4.60 12.71 -6.40
N LEU A 52 -5.23 12.37 -5.27
CA LEU A 52 -4.56 12.24 -3.96
C LEU A 52 -3.91 10.86 -3.75
N PHE A 53 -4.57 9.77 -4.17
CA PHE A 53 -4.17 8.40 -3.87
C PHE A 53 -3.63 7.63 -5.08
N GLY A 54 -3.79 8.16 -6.28
CA GLY A 54 -3.51 7.43 -7.52
C GLY A 54 -4.63 6.48 -7.91
N ALA A 55 -4.33 5.55 -8.83
CA ALA A 55 -5.27 4.49 -9.19
C ALA A 55 -5.48 3.52 -8.02
N PRO A 56 -6.71 3.04 -7.78
CA PRO A 56 -6.96 2.01 -6.79
C PRO A 56 -6.33 0.67 -7.23
N ALA A 57 -5.95 -0.17 -6.27
CA ALA A 57 -5.42 -1.50 -6.53
C ALA A 57 -6.51 -2.47 -7.02
N ALA A 58 -7.76 -2.21 -6.64
CA ALA A 58 -8.95 -2.91 -7.12
C ALA A 58 -10.19 -2.02 -6.99
N GLU A 59 -11.17 -2.31 -7.84
CA GLU A 59 -12.50 -1.69 -7.82
C GLU A 59 -13.54 -2.80 -7.65
N TRP A 60 -14.39 -2.67 -6.62
CA TRP A 60 -15.38 -3.66 -6.26
C TRP A 60 -16.78 -3.09 -6.47
N PRO A 61 -17.44 -3.39 -7.59
CA PRO A 61 -18.81 -2.92 -7.82
C PRO A 61 -19.80 -3.57 -6.85
N ASN A 62 -20.77 -2.80 -6.42
CA ASN A 62 -21.91 -3.22 -5.61
C ASN A 62 -23.19 -3.29 -6.45
N PRO A 63 -24.19 -4.11 -6.05
CA PRO A 63 -25.47 -4.20 -6.77
C PRO A 63 -26.27 -2.91 -6.83
N ASP A 64 -26.05 -1.99 -5.89
CA ASP A 64 -26.69 -0.66 -5.84
C ASP A 64 -26.03 0.38 -6.76
N GLY A 65 -25.02 -0.04 -7.55
CA GLY A 65 -24.25 0.83 -8.44
C GLY A 65 -23.13 1.61 -7.78
N SER A 66 -22.96 1.50 -6.47
CA SER A 66 -21.79 2.04 -5.78
C SER A 66 -20.55 1.18 -6.09
N VAL A 67 -19.35 1.73 -5.88
CA VAL A 67 -18.10 1.01 -6.06
C VAL A 67 -17.18 1.25 -4.87
N ILE A 68 -16.51 0.20 -4.40
CA ILE A 68 -15.48 0.31 -3.38
C ILE A 68 -14.11 0.31 -4.05
N TRP A 69 -13.33 1.34 -3.80
CA TRP A 69 -11.94 1.46 -4.24
C TRP A 69 -10.99 1.03 -3.13
N GLU A 70 -10.08 0.12 -3.49
CA GLU A 70 -9.09 -0.46 -2.59
C GLU A 70 -7.75 0.24 -2.70
N TYR A 71 -7.19 0.69 -1.57
CA TYR A 71 -5.88 1.33 -1.46
C TYR A 71 -5.04 0.66 -0.37
N PRO A 72 -4.34 -0.45 -0.66
CA PRO A 72 -3.40 -1.05 0.28
C PRO A 72 -2.18 -0.15 0.46
N ARG A 73 -1.60 -0.16 1.67
CA ARG A 73 -0.43 0.67 1.99
C ARG A 73 0.91 -0.06 1.80
N GLY A 74 0.97 -0.91 0.77
CA GLY A 74 2.14 -1.71 0.44
C GLY A 74 2.27 -2.97 1.31
N PRO A 75 3.23 -3.84 1.00
CA PRO A 75 3.41 -5.12 1.70
C PRO A 75 3.77 -4.95 3.17
N GLU A 76 4.47 -3.87 3.53
CA GLU A 76 4.85 -3.55 4.90
C GLU A 76 3.79 -2.71 5.64
N GLY A 77 2.73 -2.30 4.94
CA GLY A 77 1.67 -1.47 5.54
C GLY A 77 0.67 -2.30 6.31
N THR A 78 0.30 -1.80 7.49
CA THR A 78 -0.70 -2.43 8.37
C THR A 78 -2.13 -1.93 8.12
N ARG A 79 -2.35 -1.23 7.01
CA ARG A 79 -3.63 -0.60 6.67
C ARG A 79 -3.98 -0.81 5.21
N THR A 80 -5.26 -1.04 4.95
CA THR A 80 -5.87 -1.01 3.62
C THR A 80 -7.09 -0.12 3.69
N TRP A 81 -7.07 0.96 2.90
CA TRP A 81 -8.21 1.89 2.85
C TRP A 81 -9.21 1.41 1.81
N MET A 82 -10.48 1.36 2.21
CA MET A 82 -11.63 1.06 1.37
C MET A 82 -12.49 2.32 1.26
N LEU A 83 -12.54 2.90 0.08
CA LEU A 83 -13.27 4.13 -0.21
C LEU A 83 -14.51 3.78 -1.03
N THR A 84 -15.69 4.00 -0.48
CA THR A 84 -16.95 3.75 -1.19
C THR A 84 -17.38 5.01 -1.94
N LEU A 85 -17.61 4.86 -3.23
CA LEU A 85 -18.13 5.90 -4.12
C LEU A 85 -19.56 5.56 -4.53
N ASP A 86 -20.45 6.54 -4.56
CA ASP A 86 -21.80 6.36 -5.05
C ASP A 86 -21.86 6.26 -6.59
N PRO A 87 -23.04 5.94 -7.19
CA PRO A 87 -23.18 5.89 -8.65
C PRO A 87 -22.87 7.20 -9.38
N ARG A 88 -22.85 8.33 -8.68
CA ARG A 88 -22.46 9.64 -9.22
C ARG A 88 -20.98 9.93 -9.03
N SER A 89 -20.21 8.94 -8.57
CA SER A 89 -18.77 9.05 -8.30
C SER A 89 -18.42 10.01 -7.16
N VAL A 90 -19.32 10.19 -6.19
CA VAL A 90 -19.09 10.96 -4.96
C VAL A 90 -18.67 10.01 -3.84
N LEU A 91 -17.61 10.35 -3.11
CA LEU A 91 -17.14 9.59 -1.94
C LEU A 91 -18.24 9.57 -0.86
N GLN A 92 -18.63 8.37 -0.41
CA GLN A 92 -19.62 8.17 0.64
C GLN A 92 -19.01 7.79 1.97
N SER A 93 -17.98 6.96 1.94
CA SER A 93 -17.33 6.51 3.17
C SER A 93 -15.87 6.15 2.95
N ILE A 94 -15.11 6.20 4.04
CA ILE A 94 -13.71 5.78 4.14
C ILE A 94 -13.64 4.76 5.27
N GLY A 95 -13.22 3.55 4.94
CA GLY A 95 -13.05 2.46 5.91
C GLY A 95 -11.62 1.95 5.93
N GLN A 96 -11.17 1.47 7.09
CA GLN A 96 -9.95 0.69 7.23
C GLN A 96 -10.33 -0.80 7.24
N ALA A 97 -9.76 -1.60 6.32
CA ALA A 97 -10.12 -3.00 6.16
C ALA A 97 -9.52 -3.90 7.26
N LEU A 98 -8.26 -3.64 7.67
CA LEU A 98 -7.52 -4.50 8.58
C LEU A 98 -7.76 -4.12 10.06
N THR A 99 -9.01 -4.07 10.46
CA THR A 99 -9.43 -3.83 11.86
C THR A 99 -9.75 -5.15 12.55
N GLU A 100 -9.60 -5.22 13.86
CA GLU A 100 -9.93 -6.42 14.64
C GLU A 100 -11.38 -6.89 14.38
N GLU A 101 -12.31 -5.94 14.24
CA GLU A 101 -13.70 -6.25 13.91
C GLU A 101 -13.82 -6.99 12.56
N ASN A 102 -13.15 -6.50 11.51
CA ASN A 102 -13.19 -7.12 10.19
C ASN A 102 -12.46 -8.46 10.16
N LEU A 103 -11.31 -8.57 10.86
CA LEU A 103 -10.57 -9.82 10.99
C LEU A 103 -11.43 -10.92 11.63
N ALA A 104 -12.19 -10.57 12.69
CA ALA A 104 -13.09 -11.48 13.37
C ALA A 104 -14.32 -11.91 12.54
N ARG A 105 -14.65 -11.20 11.46
CA ARG A 105 -15.77 -11.53 10.57
C ARG A 105 -15.48 -12.66 9.59
N ILE A 106 -14.20 -13.04 9.41
CA ILE A 106 -13.83 -14.14 8.51
C ILE A 106 -14.42 -15.45 9.03
N GLN A 107 -15.15 -16.14 8.18
CA GLN A 107 -15.85 -17.38 8.54
C GLN A 107 -15.35 -18.57 7.73
N HIS A 108 -15.39 -19.74 8.34
CA HIS A 108 -15.18 -21.01 7.66
C HIS A 108 -16.11 -21.14 6.44
N GLY A 109 -15.58 -21.68 5.35
CA GLY A 109 -16.32 -21.87 4.12
C GLY A 109 -16.39 -20.65 3.19
N TRP A 110 -15.91 -19.47 3.60
CA TRP A 110 -15.82 -18.32 2.71
C TRP A 110 -14.91 -18.61 1.52
N ARG A 111 -15.24 -17.97 0.39
CA ARG A 111 -14.39 -17.99 -0.81
C ARG A 111 -13.31 -16.90 -0.72
N PRO A 112 -12.20 -17.06 -1.44
CA PRO A 112 -11.13 -16.04 -1.49
C PRO A 112 -11.62 -14.64 -1.85
N GLU A 113 -12.58 -14.55 -2.75
CA GLU A 113 -13.18 -13.28 -3.18
C GLU A 113 -13.88 -12.55 -2.03
N GLN A 114 -14.60 -13.27 -1.16
CA GLN A 114 -15.27 -12.70 0.01
C GLN A 114 -14.25 -12.14 1.01
N VAL A 115 -13.16 -12.89 1.25
CA VAL A 115 -12.04 -12.47 2.09
C VAL A 115 -11.38 -11.22 1.50
N ARG A 116 -11.07 -11.26 0.19
CA ARG A 116 -10.44 -10.18 -0.53
C ARG A 116 -11.27 -8.90 -0.51
N ARG A 117 -12.59 -9.03 -0.64
CA ARG A 117 -13.53 -7.90 -0.61
C ARG A 117 -13.60 -7.25 0.77
N LEU A 118 -13.39 -8.02 1.84
CA LEU A 118 -13.40 -7.50 3.21
C LEU A 118 -12.04 -6.93 3.62
N LEU A 119 -10.94 -7.66 3.39
CA LEU A 119 -9.61 -7.32 3.90
C LEU A 119 -8.69 -6.65 2.86
N GLY A 120 -9.05 -6.70 1.59
CA GLY A 120 -8.21 -6.21 0.50
C GLY A 120 -7.10 -7.20 0.12
N LYS A 121 -6.15 -6.72 -0.67
CA LYS A 121 -5.03 -7.51 -1.18
C LYS A 121 -4.14 -8.02 -0.04
N PRO A 122 -3.87 -9.33 0.03
CA PRO A 122 -2.92 -9.85 1.01
C PRO A 122 -1.51 -9.32 0.72
N SER A 123 -0.70 -9.18 1.78
CA SER A 123 0.71 -8.83 1.71
C SER A 123 1.53 -9.95 1.09
N GLY A 124 1.12 -11.19 1.32
CA GLY A 124 1.75 -12.40 0.81
C GLY A 124 0.78 -13.56 0.67
N THR A 125 1.18 -14.55 -0.12
CA THR A 125 0.47 -15.82 -0.26
C THR A 125 1.49 -16.95 -0.29
N VAL A 126 1.20 -18.03 0.46
CA VAL A 126 2.06 -19.23 0.53
C VAL A 126 1.21 -20.45 0.26
N ARG A 127 1.72 -21.35 -0.57
CA ARG A 127 1.09 -22.66 -0.84
C ARG A 127 1.88 -23.78 -0.19
N PHE A 128 1.18 -24.68 0.45
CA PHE A 128 1.71 -25.91 1.05
C PHE A 128 1.17 -27.13 0.30
N PRO A 129 1.83 -27.58 -0.80
CA PRO A 129 1.30 -28.64 -1.66
C PRO A 129 1.03 -29.95 -0.91
N GLN A 130 1.87 -30.31 0.07
CA GLN A 130 1.72 -31.55 0.86
C GLN A 130 0.45 -31.53 1.74
N LYS A 131 -0.03 -30.32 2.11
CA LYS A 131 -1.25 -30.14 2.90
C LYS A 131 -2.45 -29.74 2.05
N ALA A 132 -2.25 -29.55 0.73
CA ALA A 132 -3.24 -28.96 -0.16
C ALA A 132 -3.85 -27.67 0.39
N GLU A 133 -3.01 -26.84 0.98
CA GLU A 133 -3.37 -25.61 1.70
C GLU A 133 -2.76 -24.40 1.02
N GLU A 134 -3.52 -23.31 0.92
CA GLU A 134 -3.04 -21.99 0.56
C GLU A 134 -3.29 -21.04 1.74
N VAL A 135 -2.28 -20.26 2.13
CA VAL A 135 -2.37 -19.29 3.24
C VAL A 135 -2.17 -17.90 2.68
N TRP A 136 -3.12 -17.02 2.95
CA TRP A 136 -3.01 -15.60 2.67
C TRP A 136 -2.64 -14.85 3.92
N GLU A 137 -1.71 -13.91 3.79
CA GLU A 137 -1.13 -13.15 4.89
C GLU A 137 -1.39 -11.67 4.73
N TRP A 138 -1.79 -11.01 5.81
CA TRP A 138 -1.85 -9.55 5.94
C TRP A 138 -0.99 -9.10 7.10
N ARG A 139 -0.17 -8.08 6.87
CA ARG A 139 0.45 -7.37 7.98
C ARG A 139 -0.59 -6.51 8.67
N ILE A 140 -0.72 -6.63 9.97
CA ILE A 140 -1.72 -5.93 10.78
C ILE A 140 -1.04 -5.11 11.88
N ALA A 141 -1.79 -4.21 12.51
CA ALA A 141 -1.31 -3.52 13.70
C ALA A 141 -1.06 -4.53 14.82
N PRO A 142 0.12 -4.53 15.45
CA PRO A 142 0.39 -5.41 16.58
C PRO A 142 -0.37 -4.94 17.84
N LEU A 143 -0.55 -5.84 18.81
CA LEU A 143 -1.09 -5.48 20.12
C LEU A 143 -0.05 -4.70 20.92
N GLU A 144 1.20 -5.13 20.87
CA GLU A 144 2.34 -4.41 21.45
C GLU A 144 3.02 -3.56 20.39
N PRO A 145 3.16 -2.23 20.58
CA PRO A 145 3.62 -1.30 19.54
C PRO A 145 4.99 -1.60 18.94
N ILE A 146 5.85 -2.30 19.66
CA ILE A 146 7.21 -2.66 19.22
C ILE A 146 7.24 -3.92 18.37
N ASN A 147 6.18 -4.73 18.37
CA ASN A 147 6.10 -6.00 17.68
C ASN A 147 5.74 -5.81 16.20
N SER A 148 5.93 -6.87 15.43
CA SER A 148 5.30 -7.04 14.14
C SER A 148 4.19 -8.08 14.25
N ALA A 149 3.07 -7.87 13.53
CA ALA A 149 1.95 -8.79 13.59
C ALA A 149 1.42 -9.12 12.20
N TRP A 150 0.99 -10.37 12.04
CA TRP A 150 0.39 -10.90 10.83
C TRP A 150 -0.91 -11.62 11.15
N PHE A 151 -1.86 -11.47 10.26
CA PHE A 151 -3.09 -12.24 10.24
C PHE A 151 -3.09 -13.15 9.02
N HIS A 152 -3.44 -14.41 9.23
CA HIS A 152 -3.45 -15.44 8.20
C HIS A 152 -4.86 -15.96 8.00
N VAL A 153 -5.22 -16.17 6.74
CA VAL A 153 -6.43 -16.91 6.34
C VAL A 153 -5.98 -18.16 5.60
N HIS A 154 -6.42 -19.30 6.08
CA HIS A 154 -6.08 -20.62 5.58
C HIS A 154 -7.19 -21.09 4.65
N PHE A 155 -6.83 -21.55 3.45
CA PHE A 155 -7.74 -22.09 2.46
C PHE A 155 -7.42 -23.58 2.23
N GLY A 156 -8.43 -24.41 2.29
CA GLY A 156 -8.32 -25.85 2.03
C GLY A 156 -8.24 -26.20 0.55
N PRO A 157 -8.24 -27.50 0.22
CA PRO A 157 -8.11 -27.98 -1.15
C PRO A 157 -9.30 -27.60 -2.06
N ASP A 158 -10.44 -27.28 -1.48
CA ASP A 158 -11.62 -26.76 -2.18
C ASP A 158 -11.59 -25.24 -2.40
N GLY A 159 -10.49 -24.57 -1.99
CA GLY A 159 -10.32 -23.13 -2.08
C GLY A 159 -11.19 -22.33 -1.11
N ARG A 160 -11.71 -22.96 -0.05
CA ARG A 160 -12.51 -22.28 0.96
C ARG A 160 -11.74 -22.09 2.25
N VAL A 161 -12.12 -21.05 3.01
CA VAL A 161 -11.54 -20.77 4.32
C VAL A 161 -11.77 -21.96 5.26
N THR A 162 -10.69 -22.48 5.82
CA THR A 162 -10.67 -23.53 6.84
C THR A 162 -10.41 -22.97 8.24
N GLY A 163 -9.82 -21.78 8.33
CA GLY A 163 -9.54 -21.12 9.59
C GLY A 163 -8.72 -19.86 9.43
N THR A 164 -8.44 -19.22 10.55
CA THR A 164 -7.57 -18.04 10.64
C THR A 164 -6.57 -18.22 11.75
N SER A 165 -5.42 -17.56 11.65
CA SER A 165 -4.44 -17.50 12.73
C SER A 165 -3.79 -16.12 12.80
N ARG A 166 -3.18 -15.80 13.93
CA ARG A 166 -2.43 -14.57 14.16
C ARG A 166 -1.03 -14.93 14.65
N ARG A 167 -0.05 -14.19 14.20
CA ARG A 167 1.33 -14.28 14.67
C ARG A 167 1.82 -12.89 15.03
N GLU A 168 2.46 -12.78 16.18
CA GLU A 168 3.20 -11.59 16.58
C GLU A 168 4.65 -11.97 16.85
N GLU A 169 5.57 -11.12 16.45
CA GLU A 169 6.99 -11.30 16.63
C GLU A 169 7.58 -10.06 17.30
N ALA A 170 8.36 -10.28 18.35
CA ALA A 170 9.18 -9.25 18.94
C ALA A 170 10.26 -8.79 17.95
N PRO A 171 10.79 -7.56 18.09
CA PRO A 171 11.89 -7.07 17.25
C PRO A 171 13.09 -8.02 17.34
N VAL A 172 13.66 -8.36 16.19
CA VAL A 172 14.94 -9.09 16.14
C VAL A 172 16.02 -8.13 16.58
N GLY A 173 16.66 -8.39 17.75
CA GLY A 173 17.79 -7.59 18.24
C GLY A 173 17.50 -6.68 19.43
N GLY A 174 16.70 -7.17 20.40
CA GLY A 174 16.81 -6.63 21.75
C GLY A 174 18.23 -6.86 22.29
N PRO A 175 18.79 -5.90 23.09
CA PRO A 175 20.13 -6.09 23.63
C PRO A 175 20.18 -7.39 24.40
N ASP A 176 21.16 -8.25 24.02
CA ASP A 176 21.49 -9.46 24.76
C ASP A 176 21.59 -9.06 26.23
N GLN A 177 20.69 -9.59 27.04
CA GLN A 177 20.80 -9.51 28.48
C GLN A 177 21.92 -10.48 28.86
N ASN A 178 23.09 -9.91 28.98
CA ASN A 178 24.27 -10.57 29.51
C ASN A 178 24.31 -10.33 31.02
#